data_15a0945d7f8c7e4c4f9989d081ffd5e0
#
_entry.id   15a0945d7f8c7e4c4f9989d081ffd5e0
#
_cell.length_a   1.000
_cell.length_b   1.000
_cell.length_c   1.000
_cell.angle_alpha   90.00
_cell.angle_beta   90.00
_cell.angle_gamma   90.00
#
_symmetry.space_group_name_H-M   'P 1'
#
loop_
_entity.id
_entity.type
_entity.pdbx_description
1 polymer ?
#
loop_
_entity_poly.entity_id
_entity_poly.type
_entity_poly.pdbx_seq_one_letter_code
_entity_poly.pdbx_strand_id
1 'polypeptide(L)'
;MRSDKEKALSALLTSETKAEAAQKAGISDRTLRTYLSDPAFKAEYQRRKKKLLSDATQQIQKSMNIAVSTLRTIIQRKDSKDSDRISAAKLILEFGLKYTEISDLLSRLEDLENTVNQNNDRQ
;
A
#
# COMPACT_ATOMS: atom_id res chain seq x y z
N MET A 1 -13.41 19.02 20.86
CA MET A 1 -13.33 17.61 21.32
C MET A 1 -13.59 16.68 20.17
N ARG A 2 -12.78 15.65 20.01
CA ARG A 2 -13.07 14.61 19.04
C ARG A 2 -14.27 13.80 19.51
N SER A 3 -15.19 13.51 18.59
CA SER A 3 -16.30 12.60 18.87
C SER A 3 -15.78 11.17 19.09
N ASP A 4 -16.59 10.35 19.76
CA ASP A 4 -16.24 8.95 19.99
C ASP A 4 -16.03 8.19 18.67
N LYS A 5 -16.79 8.54 17.64
CA LYS A 5 -16.63 7.97 16.29
C LYS A 5 -15.30 8.35 15.67
N GLU A 6 -14.84 9.59 15.83
CA GLU A 6 -13.53 10.03 15.33
C GLU A 6 -12.39 9.32 16.05
N LYS A 7 -12.50 9.15 17.35
CA LYS A 7 -11.53 8.37 18.13
C LYS A 7 -11.49 6.92 17.68
N ALA A 8 -12.65 6.33 17.42
CA ALA A 8 -12.77 4.96 16.94
C ALA A 8 -12.14 4.79 15.55
N LEU A 9 -12.36 5.73 14.65
CA LEU A 9 -11.74 5.73 13.31
C LEU A 9 -10.22 5.79 13.41
N SER A 10 -9.69 6.72 14.19
CA SER A 10 -8.24 6.86 14.38
C SER A 10 -7.63 5.61 15.03
N ALA A 11 -8.30 5.03 16.00
CA ALA A 11 -7.85 3.82 16.68
C ALA A 11 -7.84 2.61 15.73
N LEU A 12 -8.86 2.45 14.89
CA LEU A 12 -8.92 1.37 13.90
C LEU A 12 -7.77 1.45 12.87
N LEU A 13 -7.40 2.66 12.48
CA LEU A 13 -6.33 2.87 11.49
C LEU A 13 -4.93 2.58 12.05
N THR A 14 -4.76 2.65 13.38
CA THR A 14 -3.45 2.50 14.04
C THR A 14 -3.33 1.21 14.85
N SER A 15 -4.37 0.38 14.89
CA SER A 15 -4.41 -0.85 15.68
C SER A 15 -4.37 -2.08 14.81
N GLU A 16 -3.79 -3.17 15.32
CA GLU A 16 -3.72 -4.45 14.62
C GLU A 16 -5.02 -5.25 14.75
N THR A 17 -5.72 -5.08 15.89
CA THR A 17 -6.96 -5.81 16.17
C THR A 17 -8.09 -4.86 16.55
N LYS A 18 -9.33 -5.31 16.39
CA LYS A 18 -10.51 -4.55 16.81
C LYS A 18 -10.55 -4.34 18.32
N ALA A 19 -10.12 -5.34 19.10
CA ALA A 19 -10.05 -5.23 20.55
C ALA A 19 -9.08 -4.14 21.00
N GLU A 20 -7.91 -4.07 20.38
CA GLU A 20 -6.93 -3.01 20.61
C GLU A 20 -7.50 -1.63 20.23
N ALA A 21 -8.19 -1.54 19.11
CA ALA A 21 -8.82 -0.31 18.65
C ALA A 21 -9.87 0.20 19.64
N ALA A 22 -10.73 -0.69 20.15
CA ALA A 22 -11.74 -0.34 21.14
C ALA A 22 -11.08 0.20 22.42
N GLN A 23 -10.03 -0.46 22.88
CA GLN A 23 -9.27 -0.03 24.05
C GLN A 23 -8.65 1.35 23.87
N LYS A 24 -8.00 1.60 22.74
CA LYS A 24 -7.40 2.90 22.41
C LYS A 24 -8.44 4.00 22.32
N ALA A 25 -9.61 3.71 21.80
CA ALA A 25 -10.69 4.67 21.66
C ALA A 25 -11.46 4.90 22.97
N GLY A 26 -11.25 4.05 23.99
CA GLY A 26 -11.96 4.13 25.25
C GLY A 26 -13.42 3.72 25.15
N ILE A 27 -13.75 2.80 24.26
CA ILE A 27 -15.11 2.27 24.07
C ILE A 27 -15.12 0.76 24.23
N SER A 28 -16.31 0.19 24.42
CA SER A 28 -16.47 -1.26 24.49
C SER A 28 -16.37 -1.89 23.09
N ASP A 29 -16.05 -3.18 23.04
CA ASP A 29 -16.04 -3.95 21.79
C ASP A 29 -17.41 -3.93 21.12
N ARG A 30 -18.46 -3.94 21.92
CA ARG A 30 -19.85 -3.87 21.43
C ARG A 30 -20.13 -2.54 20.73
N THR A 31 -19.70 -1.43 21.31
CA THR A 31 -19.86 -0.09 20.74
C THR A 31 -19.11 -0.01 19.41
N LEU A 32 -17.89 -0.53 19.36
CA LEU A 32 -17.10 -0.55 18.12
C LEU A 32 -17.80 -1.38 17.04
N ARG A 33 -18.33 -2.55 17.38
CA ARG A 33 -19.11 -3.37 16.44
C ARG A 33 -20.35 -2.64 15.92
N THR A 34 -21.03 -1.89 16.79
CA THR A 34 -22.17 -1.08 16.39
C THR A 34 -21.77 0.00 15.38
N TYR A 35 -20.65 0.68 15.62
CA TYR A 35 -20.11 1.66 14.66
C TYR A 35 -19.76 1.00 13.31
N LEU A 36 -19.10 -0.16 13.33
CA LEU A 36 -18.71 -0.88 12.12
C LEU A 36 -19.90 -1.43 11.34
N SER A 37 -21.06 -1.60 11.97
CA SER A 37 -22.29 -2.00 11.29
C SER A 37 -23.00 -0.83 10.60
N ASP A 38 -22.66 0.41 10.94
CA ASP A 38 -23.19 1.60 10.28
C ASP A 38 -22.51 1.78 8.92
N PRO A 39 -23.28 1.79 7.81
CA PRO A 39 -22.70 1.94 6.47
C PRO A 39 -21.88 3.20 6.28
N ALA A 40 -22.30 4.32 6.86
CA ALA A 40 -21.57 5.60 6.74
C ALA A 40 -20.22 5.55 7.44
N PHE A 41 -20.17 4.98 8.65
CA PHE A 41 -18.94 4.80 9.41
C PHE A 41 -17.96 3.86 8.68
N LYS A 42 -18.49 2.75 8.20
CA LYS A 42 -17.71 1.75 7.46
C LYS A 42 -17.11 2.34 6.17
N ALA A 43 -17.90 3.11 5.44
CA ALA A 43 -17.44 3.78 4.22
C ALA A 43 -16.29 4.77 4.52
N GLU A 44 -16.43 5.57 5.57
CA GLU A 44 -15.39 6.52 6.00
C GLU A 44 -14.12 5.81 6.45
N TYR A 45 -14.25 4.70 7.18
CA TYR A 45 -13.12 3.88 7.59
C TYR A 45 -12.36 3.32 6.36
N GLN A 46 -13.09 2.76 5.40
CA GLN A 46 -12.49 2.22 4.18
C GLN A 46 -11.80 3.32 3.37
N ARG A 47 -12.40 4.50 3.28
CA ARG A 47 -11.82 5.65 2.57
C ARG A 47 -10.49 6.08 3.18
N ARG A 48 -10.44 6.22 4.51
CA ARG A 48 -9.21 6.61 5.22
C ARG A 48 -8.12 5.56 5.14
N LYS A 49 -8.51 4.28 5.25
CA LYS A 49 -7.60 3.15 5.10
C LYS A 49 -6.95 3.12 3.72
N LYS A 50 -7.76 3.30 2.69
CA LYS A 50 -7.29 3.33 1.30
C LYS A 50 -6.32 4.49 1.06
N LYS A 51 -6.61 5.66 1.62
CA LYS A 51 -5.73 6.83 1.52
C LYS A 51 -4.38 6.59 2.18
N LEU A 52 -4.37 6.01 3.38
CA LEU A 52 -3.11 5.68 4.08
C LEU A 52 -2.26 4.71 3.27
N LEU A 53 -2.86 3.68 2.69
CA LEU A 53 -2.16 2.72 1.84
C LEU A 53 -1.60 3.39 0.59
N SER A 54 -2.37 4.29 -0.04
CA SER A 54 -1.93 5.05 -1.20
C SER A 54 -0.75 5.96 -0.87
N ASP A 55 -0.81 6.68 0.24
CA ASP A 55 0.27 7.56 0.69
C ASP A 55 1.55 6.77 0.99
N ALA A 56 1.42 5.62 1.67
CA ALA A 56 2.55 4.74 1.96
C ALA A 56 3.17 4.19 0.67
N THR A 57 2.35 3.77 -0.27
CA THR A 57 2.81 3.28 -1.58
C THR A 57 3.57 4.36 -2.34
N GLN A 58 3.08 5.60 -2.33
CA GLN A 58 3.78 6.73 -2.97
C GLN A 58 5.14 6.99 -2.32
N GLN A 59 5.23 6.92 -0.99
CA GLN A 59 6.51 7.10 -0.29
C GLN A 59 7.51 5.99 -0.65
N ILE A 60 7.04 4.75 -0.75
CA ILE A 60 7.87 3.62 -1.18
C ILE A 60 8.36 3.85 -2.61
N GLN A 61 7.50 4.27 -3.52
CA GLN A 61 7.87 4.57 -4.91
C GLN A 61 8.93 5.67 -4.99
N LYS A 62 8.79 6.74 -4.22
CA LYS A 62 9.80 7.81 -4.16
C LYS A 62 11.15 7.28 -3.64
N SER A 63 11.13 6.43 -2.62
CA SER A 63 12.34 5.81 -2.06
C SER A 63 13.00 4.88 -3.07
N MET A 64 12.22 4.12 -3.83
CA MET A 64 12.72 3.27 -4.91
C MET A 64 13.41 4.09 -6.00
N ASN A 65 12.82 5.23 -6.38
CA ASN A 65 13.43 6.12 -7.36
C ASN A 65 14.80 6.64 -6.89
N ILE A 66 14.91 7.01 -5.61
CA ILE A 66 16.18 7.43 -5.01
C ILE A 66 17.20 6.28 -5.02
N ALA A 67 16.79 5.08 -4.65
CA ALA A 67 17.65 3.90 -4.65
C ALA A 67 18.17 3.57 -6.05
N VAL A 68 17.30 3.58 -7.06
CA VAL A 68 17.67 3.36 -8.45
C VAL A 68 18.65 4.43 -8.94
N SER A 69 18.39 5.70 -8.62
CA SER A 69 19.28 6.80 -8.98
C SER A 69 20.67 6.63 -8.36
N THR A 70 20.75 6.20 -7.10
CA THR A 70 22.01 5.90 -6.41
C THR A 70 22.77 4.79 -7.11
N LEU A 71 22.10 3.69 -7.44
CA LEU A 71 22.71 2.56 -8.15
C LEU A 71 23.23 3.00 -9.52
N ARG A 72 22.44 3.78 -10.27
CA ARG A 72 22.86 4.32 -11.58
C ARG A 72 24.09 5.20 -11.45
N THR A 73 24.15 6.04 -10.42
CA THR A 73 25.33 6.90 -10.17
C THR A 73 26.57 6.05 -9.93
N ILE A 74 26.46 4.99 -9.12
CA ILE A 74 27.59 4.07 -8.84
C ILE A 74 28.09 3.42 -10.15
N ILE A 75 27.18 2.98 -11.00
CA ILE A 75 27.52 2.36 -12.30
C ILE A 75 28.25 3.34 -13.21
N GLN A 76 27.81 4.59 -13.24
CA GLN A 76 28.29 5.61 -14.17
C GLN A 76 29.57 6.32 -13.69
N ARG A 77 29.86 6.33 -12.40
CA ARG A 77 31.04 7.03 -11.87
C ARG A 77 32.31 6.28 -12.21
N LYS A 78 33.29 7.01 -12.75
CA LYS A 78 34.59 6.46 -13.15
C LYS A 78 35.45 6.06 -11.96
N ASP A 79 35.23 6.68 -10.78
CA ASP A 79 35.97 6.41 -9.56
C ASP A 79 35.39 5.29 -8.70
N SER A 80 34.23 4.74 -9.09
CA SER A 80 33.65 3.58 -8.43
C SER A 80 34.49 2.34 -8.65
N LYS A 81 34.63 1.50 -7.61
CA LYS A 81 35.30 0.19 -7.75
C LYS A 81 34.49 -0.70 -8.70
N ASP A 82 35.18 -1.53 -9.46
CA ASP A 82 34.53 -2.46 -10.40
C ASP A 82 33.56 -3.39 -9.68
N SER A 83 33.92 -3.88 -8.50
CA SER A 83 33.04 -4.74 -7.68
C SER A 83 31.74 -4.03 -7.29
N ASP A 84 31.79 -2.74 -6.95
CA ASP A 84 30.60 -1.95 -6.60
C ASP A 84 29.74 -1.68 -7.82
N ARG A 85 30.36 -1.41 -8.97
CA ARG A 85 29.64 -1.19 -10.24
C ARG A 85 28.92 -2.47 -10.68
N ILE A 86 29.59 -3.61 -10.58
CA ILE A 86 29.00 -4.92 -10.92
C ILE A 86 27.84 -5.24 -9.98
N SER A 87 28.02 -5.02 -8.67
CA SER A 87 26.96 -5.25 -7.68
C SER A 87 25.73 -4.37 -7.94
N ALA A 88 25.94 -3.08 -8.22
CA ALA A 88 24.86 -2.14 -8.52
C ALA A 88 24.12 -2.53 -9.80
N ALA A 89 24.84 -2.89 -10.86
CA ALA A 89 24.25 -3.35 -12.12
C ALA A 89 23.43 -4.62 -11.93
N LYS A 90 23.96 -5.57 -11.16
CA LYS A 90 23.28 -6.82 -10.84
C LYS A 90 21.97 -6.58 -10.10
N LEU A 91 21.97 -5.67 -9.12
CA LEU A 91 20.76 -5.30 -8.37
C LEU A 91 19.69 -4.68 -9.28
N ILE A 92 20.08 -3.79 -10.19
CA ILE A 92 19.14 -3.17 -11.14
C ILE A 92 18.52 -4.23 -12.04
N LEU A 93 19.33 -5.14 -12.58
CA LEU A 93 18.84 -6.21 -13.46
C LEU A 93 17.91 -7.16 -12.71
N GLU A 94 18.27 -7.55 -11.50
CA GLU A 94 17.50 -8.48 -10.68
C GLU A 94 16.15 -7.89 -10.26
N PHE A 95 16.14 -6.70 -9.70
CA PHE A 95 14.90 -6.05 -9.25
C PHE A 95 14.06 -5.52 -10.41
N GLY A 96 14.71 -5.05 -11.48
CA GLY A 96 14.02 -4.64 -12.69
C GLY A 96 13.25 -5.77 -13.33
N LEU A 97 13.84 -6.96 -13.39
CA LEU A 97 13.17 -8.14 -13.92
C LEU A 97 11.97 -8.54 -13.06
N LYS A 98 12.13 -8.58 -11.73
CA LYS A 98 11.03 -8.88 -10.81
C LYS A 98 9.90 -7.86 -10.95
N TYR A 99 10.23 -6.58 -11.04
CA TYR A 99 9.23 -5.52 -11.22
C TYR A 99 8.43 -5.71 -12.51
N THR A 100 9.12 -6.04 -13.59
CA THR A 100 8.49 -6.28 -14.90
C THR A 100 7.53 -7.48 -14.83
N GLU A 101 7.93 -8.56 -14.16
CA GLU A 101 7.09 -9.75 -13.99
C GLU A 101 5.82 -9.41 -13.19
N ILE A 102 5.94 -8.67 -12.08
CA ILE A 102 4.81 -8.27 -11.25
C ILE A 102 3.87 -7.33 -12.04
N SER A 103 4.43 -6.36 -12.75
CA SER A 103 3.67 -5.42 -13.56
C SER A 103 2.87 -6.14 -14.65
N ASP A 104 3.47 -7.13 -15.29
CA ASP A 104 2.82 -7.95 -16.32
C ASP A 104 1.67 -8.77 -15.73
N LEU A 105 1.88 -9.39 -14.56
CA LEU A 105 0.84 -10.15 -13.87
C LEU A 105 -0.35 -9.25 -13.48
N LEU A 106 -0.09 -8.06 -12.95
CA LEU A 106 -1.13 -7.11 -12.58
C LEU A 106 -1.93 -6.66 -13.80
N SER A 107 -1.27 -6.41 -14.93
CA SER A 107 -1.93 -6.06 -16.19
C SER A 107 -2.84 -7.18 -16.68
N ARG A 108 -2.41 -8.43 -16.59
CA ARG A 108 -3.22 -9.60 -16.96
C ARG A 108 -4.43 -9.78 -16.06
N LEU A 109 -4.27 -9.54 -14.75
CA LEU A 109 -5.38 -9.59 -13.80
C LEU A 109 -6.42 -8.52 -14.10
N GLU A 110 -5.99 -7.30 -14.42
CA GLU A 110 -6.87 -6.19 -14.80
C GLU A 110 -7.67 -6.54 -16.06
N ASP A 111 -7.01 -7.11 -17.07
CA ASP A 111 -7.67 -7.56 -18.31
C ASP A 111 -8.72 -8.64 -18.02
N LEU A 112 -8.41 -9.59 -17.13
CA LEU A 112 -9.36 -10.64 -16.73
C LEU A 112 -10.55 -10.06 -15.98
N GLU A 113 -10.34 -9.12 -15.07
CA GLU A 113 -11.41 -8.44 -14.33
C GLU A 113 -12.33 -7.70 -15.30
N ASN A 114 -11.77 -6.98 -16.26
CA ASN A 114 -12.54 -6.27 -17.28
C ASN A 114 -13.37 -7.24 -18.14
N THR A 115 -12.82 -8.39 -18.51
CA THR A 115 -13.53 -9.43 -19.28
C THR A 115 -14.69 -10.00 -18.48
N VAL A 116 -14.48 -10.30 -17.19
CA VAL A 116 -15.52 -10.83 -16.30
C VAL A 116 -16.64 -9.79 -16.14
N ASN A 117 -16.31 -8.52 -15.92
CA ASN A 117 -17.29 -7.45 -15.76
C ASN A 117 -18.13 -7.26 -17.03
N GLN A 118 -17.49 -7.29 -18.20
CA GLN A 118 -18.22 -7.21 -19.50
C GLN A 118 -19.17 -8.39 -19.69
N ASN A 119 -18.78 -9.58 -19.30
CA ASN A 119 -19.65 -10.76 -19.41
C ASN A 119 -20.84 -10.66 -18.44
N ASN A 120 -20.63 -10.12 -17.24
CA ASN A 120 -21.73 -9.90 -16.27
C ASN A 120 -22.72 -8.86 -16.75
N ASP A 121 -22.27 -7.81 -17.42
CA ASP A 121 -23.13 -6.75 -17.95
C ASP A 121 -24.01 -7.22 -19.12
N ARG A 122 -23.62 -8.31 -19.79
CA ARG A 122 -24.36 -8.90 -20.91
C ARG A 122 -25.46 -9.89 -20.48
N GLN A 123 -25.47 -10.28 -19.20
CA GLN A 123 -26.49 -11.14 -18.62
C GLN A 123 -27.60 -10.32 -17.96
#